data_f4855cd4917af9b7215308952fa92ff2
#
_entry.id   f4855cd4917af9b7215308952fa92ff2
#
_cell.length_a   1.000
_cell.length_b   1.000
_cell.length_c   1.000
_cell.angle_alpha   90.00
_cell.angle_beta   90.00
_cell.angle_gamma   90.00
#
_symmetry.space_group_name_H-M   'P 1'
#
loop_
_entity.id
_entity.type
_entity.pdbx_description
1 polymer ?
#
loop_
_entity_poly.entity_id
_entity_poly.type
_entity_poly.pdbx_seq_one_letter_code
_entity_poly.pdbx_strand_id
1 'polypeptide(L)'
;MSSNQQDFAKHVLELKLYRLTVDEQMKKTLEVLKHSNLPNLDLSLFDRLDEALTQGRQQVDAYAALPREQRNAETMDQAILKMFNAWDRSHDVLKDVIAVSEGKDTAVSNFYVQILLLADLRDQAGRAASNVMAHVAFKQPIPETNLARSLQTRKQVMYLWELIDTLEPERDKTEEFKVLHQAVYNEFLAKGLLIVERLMNESIYHRPYYLTGTQLTE
;
A
#
# COMPACT_ATOMS: atom_id res chain seq x y z
N MET A 1 3.77 33.77 4.38
CA MET A 1 3.24 32.41 4.15
C MET A 1 3.11 31.72 5.49
N SER A 2 1.97 31.09 5.80
CA SER A 2 1.83 30.33 7.05
C SER A 2 2.68 29.06 6.99
N SER A 3 3.14 28.55 8.13
CA SER A 3 3.95 27.30 8.22
C SER A 3 3.27 26.16 7.44
N ASN A 4 1.95 26.01 7.53
CA ASN A 4 1.17 25.02 6.78
C ASN A 4 1.28 25.11 5.24
N GLN A 5 1.52 26.30 4.67
CA GLN A 5 1.73 26.43 3.22
C GLN A 5 3.13 26.02 2.78
N GLN A 6 4.12 26.25 3.63
CA GLN A 6 5.51 25.82 3.36
C GLN A 6 5.60 24.28 3.45
N ASP A 7 4.96 23.67 4.44
CA ASP A 7 4.93 22.21 4.59
C ASP A 7 4.23 21.55 3.40
N PHE A 8 3.09 22.08 2.95
CA PHE A 8 2.38 21.58 1.78
C PHE A 8 3.24 21.67 0.50
N ALA A 9 3.90 22.79 0.26
CA ALA A 9 4.77 22.97 -0.91
C ALA A 9 5.96 21.99 -0.89
N LYS A 10 6.53 21.73 0.30
CA LYS A 10 7.58 20.74 0.49
C LYS A 10 7.09 19.34 0.14
N HIS A 11 5.95 18.91 0.67
CA HIS A 11 5.39 17.59 0.37
C HIS A 11 5.04 17.39 -1.11
N VAL A 12 4.54 18.44 -1.78
CA VAL A 12 4.30 18.39 -3.23
C VAL A 12 5.60 18.20 -4.01
N LEU A 13 6.69 18.85 -3.58
CA LEU A 13 7.99 18.68 -4.22
C LEU A 13 8.55 17.27 -3.98
N GLU A 14 8.49 16.76 -2.76
CA GLU A 14 8.89 15.41 -2.40
C GLU A 14 8.12 14.37 -3.22
N LEU A 15 6.80 14.52 -3.34
CA LEU A 15 5.96 13.65 -4.16
C LEU A 15 6.41 13.64 -5.63
N LYS A 16 6.75 14.80 -6.20
CA LYS A 16 7.28 14.88 -7.58
C LYS A 16 8.58 14.12 -7.73
N LEU A 17 9.50 14.23 -6.79
CA LEU A 17 10.77 13.52 -6.80
C LEU A 17 10.56 11.99 -6.71
N TYR A 18 9.68 11.53 -5.80
CA TYR A 18 9.32 10.11 -5.73
C TYR A 18 8.71 9.59 -7.02
N ARG A 19 7.84 10.36 -7.67
CA ARG A 19 7.27 9.98 -8.98
C ARG A 19 8.33 9.79 -10.05
N LEU A 20 9.30 10.71 -10.15
CA LEU A 20 10.42 10.59 -11.09
C LEU A 20 11.25 9.32 -10.80
N THR A 21 11.51 9.03 -9.54
CA THR A 21 12.22 7.81 -9.14
C THR A 21 11.46 6.56 -9.56
N VAL A 22 10.14 6.51 -9.33
CA VAL A 22 9.29 5.39 -9.76
C VAL A 22 9.32 5.22 -11.26
N ASP A 23 9.17 6.30 -12.04
CA ASP A 23 9.17 6.26 -13.50
C ASP A 23 10.51 5.74 -14.06
N GLU A 24 11.62 6.19 -13.46
CA GLU A 24 12.96 5.70 -13.82
C GLU A 24 13.13 4.22 -13.51
N GLN A 25 12.68 3.76 -12.33
CA GLN A 25 12.76 2.34 -11.97
C GLN A 25 11.86 1.47 -12.83
N MET A 26 10.65 1.90 -13.15
CA MET A 26 9.77 1.19 -14.08
C MET A 26 10.42 1.03 -15.45
N LYS A 27 11.00 2.10 -16.00
CA LYS A 27 11.71 2.06 -17.28
C LYS A 27 12.89 1.09 -17.24
N LYS A 28 13.72 1.14 -16.20
CA LYS A 28 14.86 0.22 -16.03
C LYS A 28 14.38 -1.23 -15.92
N THR A 29 13.34 -1.50 -15.13
CA THR A 29 12.77 -2.83 -14.97
C THR A 29 12.26 -3.37 -16.32
N LEU A 30 11.49 -2.57 -17.06
CA LEU A 30 10.96 -2.96 -18.35
C LEU A 30 12.09 -3.28 -19.35
N GLU A 31 13.16 -2.48 -19.40
CA GLU A 31 14.32 -2.74 -20.26
C GLU A 31 15.03 -4.03 -19.89
N VAL A 32 15.23 -4.31 -18.60
CA VAL A 32 15.81 -5.58 -18.13
C VAL A 32 14.94 -6.75 -18.56
N LEU A 33 13.62 -6.66 -18.36
CA LEU A 33 12.69 -7.74 -18.70
C LEU A 33 12.58 -7.98 -20.20
N LYS A 34 12.63 -6.95 -21.03
CA LYS A 34 12.68 -7.09 -22.51
C LYS A 34 13.91 -7.87 -23.00
N HIS A 35 15.03 -7.74 -22.30
CA HIS A 35 16.28 -8.43 -22.64
C HIS A 35 16.47 -9.74 -21.87
N SER A 36 15.55 -10.07 -20.96
CA SER A 36 15.58 -11.33 -20.24
C SER A 36 15.04 -12.48 -21.10
N ASN A 37 15.63 -13.66 -20.95
CA ASN A 37 15.15 -14.89 -21.60
C ASN A 37 13.95 -15.49 -20.83
N LEU A 38 12.90 -14.70 -20.56
CA LEU A 38 11.68 -15.14 -19.93
C LEU A 38 10.60 -15.35 -21.01
N PRO A 39 10.43 -16.60 -21.50
CA PRO A 39 9.39 -16.89 -22.48
C PRO A 39 8.01 -16.70 -21.85
N ASN A 40 7.09 -16.15 -22.63
CA ASN A 40 5.69 -15.93 -22.22
C ASN A 40 5.46 -14.81 -21.18
N LEU A 41 6.42 -13.95 -20.90
CA LEU A 41 6.21 -12.76 -20.07
C LEU A 41 5.25 -11.79 -20.79
N ASP A 42 4.15 -11.43 -20.13
CA ASP A 42 3.18 -10.47 -20.67
C ASP A 42 3.61 -9.01 -20.42
N LEU A 43 4.39 -8.45 -21.32
CA LEU A 43 4.83 -7.06 -21.22
C LEU A 43 3.68 -6.04 -21.30
N SER A 44 2.47 -6.43 -21.78
CA SER A 44 1.31 -5.53 -21.79
C SER A 44 0.80 -5.18 -20.40
N LEU A 45 1.21 -5.94 -19.37
CA LEU A 45 0.95 -5.61 -17.96
C LEU A 45 1.58 -4.28 -17.55
N PHE A 46 2.74 -3.93 -18.14
CA PHE A 46 3.38 -2.63 -17.90
C PHE A 46 2.57 -1.46 -18.46
N ASP A 47 1.96 -1.63 -19.64
CA ASP A 47 1.09 -0.60 -20.21
C ASP A 47 -0.12 -0.35 -19.33
N ARG A 48 -0.72 -1.42 -18.79
CA ARG A 48 -1.84 -1.34 -17.83
C ARG A 48 -1.44 -0.70 -16.51
N LEU A 49 -0.22 -0.97 -16.03
CA LEU A 49 0.32 -0.34 -14.84
C LEU A 49 0.57 1.16 -15.07
N ASP A 50 1.17 1.54 -16.21
CA ASP A 50 1.45 2.94 -16.56
C ASP A 50 0.14 3.75 -16.67
N GLU A 51 -0.88 3.18 -17.32
CA GLU A 51 -2.20 3.79 -17.40
C GLU A 51 -2.83 3.99 -16.01
N ALA A 52 -2.80 2.96 -15.16
CA ALA A 52 -3.34 3.05 -13.81
C ALA A 52 -2.59 4.07 -12.93
N LEU A 53 -1.25 4.12 -13.03
CA LEU A 53 -0.43 5.13 -12.36
C LEU A 53 -0.78 6.54 -12.84
N THR A 54 -0.91 6.72 -14.15
CA THR A 54 -1.28 8.02 -14.74
C THR A 54 -2.63 8.48 -14.22
N GLN A 55 -3.64 7.61 -14.24
CA GLN A 55 -4.98 7.92 -13.71
C GLN A 55 -4.94 8.23 -12.21
N GLY A 56 -4.22 7.43 -11.42
CA GLY A 56 -4.06 7.65 -9.98
C GLY A 56 -3.41 8.99 -9.67
N ARG A 57 -2.32 9.32 -10.36
CA ARG A 57 -1.61 10.61 -10.20
C ARG A 57 -2.48 11.80 -10.60
N GLN A 58 -3.22 11.71 -11.69
CA GLN A 58 -4.17 12.74 -12.11
C GLN A 58 -5.24 13.00 -11.05
N GLN A 59 -5.77 11.94 -10.43
CA GLN A 59 -6.77 12.09 -9.36
C GLN A 59 -6.17 12.72 -8.10
N VAL A 60 -4.95 12.33 -7.71
CA VAL A 60 -4.22 12.95 -6.59
C VAL A 60 -3.93 14.43 -6.88
N ASP A 61 -3.49 14.77 -8.09
CA ASP A 61 -3.18 16.15 -8.47
C ASP A 61 -4.45 16.99 -8.53
N ALA A 62 -5.55 16.46 -9.06
CA ALA A 62 -6.85 17.12 -9.05
C ALA A 62 -7.33 17.40 -7.62
N TYR A 63 -7.23 16.43 -6.72
CA TYR A 63 -7.54 16.61 -5.29
C TYR A 63 -6.64 17.67 -4.63
N ALA A 64 -5.34 17.64 -4.89
CA ALA A 64 -4.38 18.59 -4.34
C ALA A 64 -4.59 20.02 -4.85
N ALA A 65 -5.10 20.18 -6.08
CA ALA A 65 -5.43 21.47 -6.67
C ALA A 65 -6.74 22.07 -6.14
N LEU A 66 -7.61 21.28 -5.50
CA LEU A 66 -8.85 21.83 -4.93
C LEU A 66 -8.56 22.87 -3.84
N PRO A 67 -9.29 23.97 -3.79
CA PRO A 67 -9.31 24.85 -2.63
C PRO A 67 -9.64 24.06 -1.36
N ARG A 68 -9.08 24.48 -0.22
CA ARG A 68 -9.23 23.73 1.05
C ARG A 68 -10.70 23.51 1.41
N GLU A 69 -11.56 24.46 1.13
CA GLU A 69 -12.99 24.45 1.42
C GLU A 69 -13.77 23.45 0.56
N GLN A 70 -13.20 23.03 -0.57
CA GLN A 70 -13.79 22.05 -1.50
C GLN A 70 -13.27 20.63 -1.29
N ARG A 71 -12.24 20.48 -0.47
CA ARG A 71 -11.71 19.15 -0.12
C ARG A 71 -12.64 18.48 0.88
N ASN A 72 -12.93 17.22 0.66
CA ASN A 72 -13.77 16.40 1.54
C ASN A 72 -13.28 14.94 1.56
N ALA A 73 -13.85 14.14 2.48
CA ALA A 73 -13.44 12.74 2.64
C ALA A 73 -13.70 11.90 1.40
N GLU A 74 -14.80 12.15 0.68
CA GLU A 74 -15.15 11.36 -0.51
C GLU A 74 -14.14 11.58 -1.65
N THR A 75 -13.78 12.82 -1.96
CA THR A 75 -12.78 13.12 -3.00
C THR A 75 -11.39 12.62 -2.63
N MET A 76 -11.05 12.63 -1.35
CA MET A 76 -9.79 12.03 -0.87
C MET A 76 -9.82 10.50 -0.98
N ASP A 77 -10.91 9.85 -0.57
CA ASP A 77 -11.07 8.39 -0.67
C ASP A 77 -10.98 7.91 -2.13
N GLN A 78 -11.60 8.64 -3.06
CA GLN A 78 -11.50 8.36 -4.49
C GLN A 78 -10.05 8.41 -5.01
N ALA A 79 -9.26 9.39 -4.57
CA ALA A 79 -7.85 9.48 -4.93
C ALA A 79 -7.05 8.30 -4.36
N ILE A 80 -7.31 7.91 -3.12
CA ILE A 80 -6.70 6.73 -2.48
C ILE A 80 -7.04 5.45 -3.27
N LEU A 81 -8.31 5.24 -3.63
CA LEU A 81 -8.75 4.06 -4.37
C LEU A 81 -8.13 3.96 -5.77
N LYS A 82 -7.93 5.09 -6.45
CA LYS A 82 -7.21 5.10 -7.74
C LYS A 82 -5.76 4.70 -7.59
N MET A 83 -5.09 5.10 -6.50
CA MET A 83 -3.73 4.65 -6.23
C MET A 83 -3.67 3.16 -5.85
N PHE A 84 -4.68 2.62 -5.17
CA PHE A 84 -4.77 1.17 -4.94
C PHE A 84 -4.87 0.39 -6.25
N ASN A 85 -5.64 0.88 -7.23
CA ASN A 85 -5.69 0.23 -8.55
C ASN A 85 -4.30 0.20 -9.23
N ALA A 86 -3.50 1.27 -9.13
CA ALA A 86 -2.14 1.28 -9.64
C ALA A 86 -1.26 0.24 -8.94
N TRP A 87 -1.41 0.09 -7.64
CA TRP A 87 -0.71 -0.95 -6.89
C TRP A 87 -1.14 -2.35 -7.33
N ASP A 88 -2.44 -2.60 -7.50
CA ASP A 88 -2.94 -3.89 -7.98
C ASP A 88 -2.32 -4.26 -9.34
N ARG A 89 -2.16 -3.29 -10.26
CA ARG A 89 -1.48 -3.52 -11.54
C ARG A 89 0.02 -3.84 -11.37
N SER A 90 0.71 -3.19 -10.43
CA SER A 90 2.12 -3.53 -10.14
C SER A 90 2.26 -4.96 -9.61
N HIS A 91 1.27 -5.40 -8.85
CA HIS A 91 1.21 -6.76 -8.33
C HIS A 91 0.96 -7.80 -9.43
N ASP A 92 0.12 -7.48 -10.43
CA ASP A 92 -0.10 -8.32 -11.61
C ASP A 92 1.23 -8.53 -12.38
N VAL A 93 2.04 -7.47 -12.54
CA VAL A 93 3.39 -7.57 -13.14
C VAL A 93 4.29 -8.50 -12.33
N LEU A 94 4.34 -8.31 -11.00
CA LEU A 94 5.18 -9.14 -10.14
C LEU A 94 4.78 -10.61 -10.20
N LYS A 95 3.49 -10.91 -10.17
CA LYS A 95 2.96 -12.29 -10.28
C LYS A 95 3.34 -12.94 -11.62
N ASP A 96 3.25 -12.22 -12.72
CA ASP A 96 3.59 -12.74 -14.03
C ASP A 96 5.09 -13.05 -14.14
N VAL A 97 5.95 -12.13 -13.66
CA VAL A 97 7.40 -12.36 -13.60
C VAL A 97 7.74 -13.60 -12.77
N ILE A 98 7.09 -13.78 -11.62
CA ILE A 98 7.28 -14.96 -10.78
C ILE A 98 6.82 -16.22 -11.52
N ALA A 99 5.62 -16.22 -12.09
CA ALA A 99 5.05 -17.38 -12.79
C ALA A 99 5.90 -17.85 -13.96
N VAL A 100 6.46 -16.93 -14.76
CA VAL A 100 7.35 -17.30 -15.90
C VAL A 100 8.76 -17.68 -15.46
N SER A 101 9.14 -17.36 -14.20
CA SER A 101 10.44 -17.71 -13.62
C SER A 101 10.41 -19.07 -12.88
N GLU A 102 9.22 -19.58 -12.56
CA GLU A 102 9.05 -20.86 -11.85
C GLU A 102 9.59 -22.05 -12.65
N GLY A 103 10.08 -23.04 -11.93
CA GLY A 103 10.50 -24.36 -12.49
C GLY A 103 11.98 -24.47 -12.88
N LYS A 104 12.78 -23.40 -12.74
CA LYS A 104 14.22 -23.47 -13.01
C LYS A 104 15.06 -23.89 -11.79
N ASP A 105 14.63 -23.49 -10.59
CA ASP A 105 15.28 -23.82 -9.32
C ASP A 105 14.26 -23.70 -8.17
N THR A 106 14.10 -24.75 -7.37
CA THR A 106 13.13 -24.79 -6.26
C THR A 106 13.46 -23.77 -5.16
N ALA A 107 14.75 -23.52 -4.88
CA ALA A 107 15.16 -22.55 -3.87
C ALA A 107 14.79 -21.11 -4.31
N VAL A 108 14.99 -20.82 -5.60
CA VAL A 108 14.61 -19.53 -6.20
C VAL A 108 13.09 -19.37 -6.20
N SER A 109 12.33 -20.41 -6.53
CA SER A 109 10.86 -20.37 -6.51
C SER A 109 10.32 -20.08 -5.11
N ASN A 110 10.85 -20.72 -4.06
CA ASN A 110 10.45 -20.43 -2.68
C ASN A 110 10.74 -18.99 -2.27
N PHE A 111 11.88 -18.45 -2.67
CA PHE A 111 12.24 -17.06 -2.42
C PHE A 111 11.27 -16.07 -3.09
N TYR A 112 10.86 -16.35 -4.33
CA TYR A 112 9.85 -15.52 -5.01
C TYR A 112 8.48 -15.54 -4.33
N VAL A 113 8.05 -16.70 -3.83
CA VAL A 113 6.81 -16.80 -3.06
C VAL A 113 6.87 -15.94 -1.79
N GLN A 114 7.99 -15.96 -1.08
CA GLN A 114 8.19 -15.12 0.11
C GLN A 114 8.15 -13.62 -0.23
N ILE A 115 8.81 -13.19 -1.31
CA ILE A 115 8.76 -11.80 -1.79
C ILE A 115 7.32 -11.37 -2.08
N LEU A 116 6.55 -12.23 -2.76
CA LEU A 116 5.16 -11.95 -3.09
C LEU A 116 4.31 -11.78 -1.83
N LEU A 117 4.44 -12.69 -0.87
CA LEU A 117 3.69 -12.62 0.38
C LEU A 117 4.05 -11.39 1.23
N LEU A 118 5.32 -11.02 1.28
CA LEU A 118 5.77 -9.80 1.97
C LEU A 118 5.26 -8.54 1.27
N ALA A 119 5.24 -8.53 -0.07
CA ALA A 119 4.66 -7.43 -0.84
C ALA A 119 3.16 -7.30 -0.59
N ASP A 120 2.42 -8.43 -0.58
CA ASP A 120 0.99 -8.48 -0.24
C ASP A 120 0.75 -8.00 1.20
N LEU A 121 1.52 -8.48 2.16
CA LEU A 121 1.39 -8.06 3.56
C LEU A 121 1.57 -6.55 3.71
N ARG A 122 2.62 -5.99 3.10
CA ARG A 122 2.89 -4.55 3.13
C ARG A 122 1.75 -3.74 2.50
N ASP A 123 1.20 -4.19 1.37
CA ASP A 123 0.09 -3.53 0.70
C ASP A 123 -1.17 -3.54 1.57
N GLN A 124 -1.57 -4.72 2.04
CA GLN A 124 -2.75 -4.84 2.88
C GLN A 124 -2.61 -4.06 4.19
N ALA A 125 -1.41 -4.01 4.75
CA ALA A 125 -1.09 -3.18 5.90
C ALA A 125 -1.36 -1.69 5.64
N GLY A 126 -0.86 -1.17 4.53
CA GLY A 126 -1.11 0.21 4.12
C GLY A 126 -2.59 0.52 3.86
N ARG A 127 -3.32 -0.41 3.22
CA ARG A 127 -4.76 -0.27 2.96
C ARG A 127 -5.59 -0.24 4.23
N ALA A 128 -5.20 -0.96 5.28
CA ALA A 128 -5.94 -0.97 6.55
C ALA A 128 -6.11 0.45 7.12
N ALA A 129 -5.05 1.23 7.16
CA ALA A 129 -5.09 2.63 7.60
C ALA A 129 -5.75 3.55 6.54
N SER A 130 -5.40 3.37 5.26
CA SER A 130 -5.87 4.23 4.18
C SER A 130 -7.39 4.17 3.98
N ASN A 131 -8.02 3.03 4.25
CA ASN A 131 -9.48 2.87 4.14
C ASN A 131 -10.26 3.75 5.13
N VAL A 132 -9.65 4.17 6.23
CA VAL A 132 -10.30 5.03 7.25
C VAL A 132 -9.77 6.47 7.24
N MET A 133 -8.59 6.69 6.66
CA MET A 133 -7.83 7.93 6.74
C MET A 133 -8.61 9.17 6.29
N ALA A 134 -9.27 9.10 5.13
CA ALA A 134 -10.00 10.24 4.59
C ALA A 134 -11.08 10.73 5.56
N HIS A 135 -11.86 9.82 6.10
CA HIS A 135 -12.95 10.14 7.01
C HIS A 135 -12.47 10.67 8.38
N VAL A 136 -11.38 10.08 8.90
CA VAL A 136 -10.73 10.57 10.13
C VAL A 136 -10.15 11.98 9.93
N ALA A 137 -9.50 12.23 8.78
CA ALA A 137 -8.92 13.55 8.46
C ALA A 137 -9.97 14.66 8.41
N PHE A 138 -11.16 14.35 7.89
CA PHE A 138 -12.29 15.29 7.80
C PHE A 138 -13.27 15.20 8.98
N LYS A 139 -12.98 14.39 10.00
CA LYS A 139 -13.85 14.17 11.17
C LYS A 139 -15.28 13.78 10.79
N GLN A 140 -15.41 12.97 9.75
CA GLN A 140 -16.68 12.46 9.24
C GLN A 140 -16.87 10.99 9.62
N PRO A 141 -18.10 10.49 9.75
CA PRO A 141 -18.35 9.06 9.94
C PRO A 141 -17.77 8.24 8.80
N ILE A 142 -17.16 7.10 9.12
CA ILE A 142 -16.63 6.16 8.12
C ILE A 142 -17.83 5.42 7.51
N PRO A 143 -18.01 5.43 6.17
CA PRO A 143 -19.09 4.70 5.50
C PRO A 143 -18.97 3.18 5.72
N GLU A 144 -20.10 2.48 5.68
CA GLU A 144 -20.13 1.01 5.83
C GLU A 144 -19.23 0.30 4.82
N THR A 145 -19.15 0.80 3.59
CA THR A 145 -18.26 0.26 2.56
C THR A 145 -16.78 0.34 2.95
N ASN A 146 -16.36 1.43 3.58
CA ASN A 146 -15.00 1.62 4.07
C ASN A 146 -14.73 0.77 5.32
N LEU A 147 -15.71 0.66 6.23
CA LEU A 147 -15.64 -0.25 7.37
C LEU A 147 -15.48 -1.70 6.91
N ALA A 148 -16.30 -2.14 5.95
CA ALA A 148 -16.21 -3.49 5.39
C ALA A 148 -14.85 -3.75 4.73
N ARG A 149 -14.34 -2.81 3.92
CA ARG A 149 -13.01 -2.90 3.30
C ARG A 149 -11.91 -2.99 4.35
N SER A 150 -11.96 -2.17 5.40
CA SER A 150 -10.97 -2.20 6.47
C SER A 150 -10.98 -3.53 7.23
N LEU A 151 -12.15 -4.07 7.54
CA LEU A 151 -12.28 -5.39 8.18
C LEU A 151 -11.75 -6.52 7.28
N GLN A 152 -12.05 -6.49 5.99
CA GLN A 152 -11.52 -7.46 5.02
C GLN A 152 -10.00 -7.39 4.95
N THR A 153 -9.45 -6.19 4.82
CA THR A 153 -8.00 -5.95 4.78
C THR A 153 -7.32 -6.46 6.04
N ARG A 154 -7.89 -6.20 7.21
CA ARG A 154 -7.37 -6.72 8.48
C ARG A 154 -7.30 -8.26 8.50
N LYS A 155 -8.34 -8.93 8.03
CA LYS A 155 -8.35 -10.41 7.92
C LYS A 155 -7.25 -10.91 6.98
N GLN A 156 -7.05 -10.23 5.86
CA GLN A 156 -5.99 -10.56 4.90
C GLN A 156 -4.61 -10.38 5.52
N VAL A 157 -4.38 -9.28 6.24
CA VAL A 157 -3.12 -9.04 6.98
C VAL A 157 -2.82 -10.17 7.95
N MET A 158 -3.80 -10.56 8.79
CA MET A 158 -3.61 -11.64 9.75
C MET A 158 -3.33 -12.97 9.07
N TYR A 159 -4.05 -13.30 8.01
CA TYR A 159 -3.82 -14.51 7.23
C TYR A 159 -2.43 -14.55 6.59
N LEU A 160 -2.01 -13.44 5.95
CA LEU A 160 -0.68 -13.34 5.33
C LEU A 160 0.43 -13.45 6.37
N TRP A 161 0.23 -12.85 7.54
CA TRP A 161 1.18 -12.96 8.64
C TRP A 161 1.38 -14.40 9.10
N GLU A 162 0.28 -15.13 9.36
CA GLU A 162 0.32 -16.53 9.74
C GLU A 162 0.98 -17.38 8.65
N LEU A 163 0.69 -17.10 7.38
CA LEU A 163 1.27 -17.82 6.26
C LEU A 163 2.79 -17.60 6.18
N ILE A 164 3.27 -16.36 6.29
CA ILE A 164 4.69 -16.03 6.29
C ILE A 164 5.40 -16.70 7.48
N ASP A 165 4.78 -16.70 8.66
CA ASP A 165 5.36 -17.32 9.86
C ASP A 165 5.51 -18.84 9.72
N THR A 166 4.62 -19.49 8.96
CA THR A 166 4.65 -20.94 8.75
C THR A 166 5.58 -21.39 7.63
N LEU A 167 5.99 -20.52 6.72
CA LEU A 167 6.81 -20.89 5.55
C LEU A 167 8.26 -21.16 5.90
N GLU A 168 8.81 -20.55 6.93
CA GLU A 168 10.19 -20.79 7.37
C GLU A 168 10.21 -21.52 8.71
N PRO A 169 10.81 -22.73 8.77
CA PRO A 169 11.05 -23.40 10.03
C PRO A 169 11.93 -22.54 10.95
N GLU A 170 11.65 -22.57 12.25
CA GLU A 170 12.41 -21.79 13.24
C GLU A 170 13.94 -21.97 13.15
N ARG A 171 14.41 -23.17 12.76
CA ARG A 171 15.83 -23.50 12.60
C ARG A 171 16.53 -22.70 11.48
N ASP A 172 15.76 -22.22 10.49
CA ASP A 172 16.29 -21.56 9.29
C ASP A 172 16.15 -20.03 9.40
N LYS A 173 15.43 -19.52 10.43
CA LYS A 173 15.28 -18.10 10.70
C LYS A 173 16.56 -17.50 11.26
N THR A 174 17.12 -16.53 10.54
CA THR A 174 18.27 -15.75 11.04
C THR A 174 17.86 -14.87 12.22
N GLU A 175 18.80 -14.48 13.08
CA GLU A 175 18.53 -13.55 14.19
C GLU A 175 18.04 -12.19 13.69
N GLU A 176 18.55 -11.72 12.56
CA GLU A 176 18.07 -10.48 11.93
C GLU A 176 16.62 -10.60 11.48
N PHE A 177 16.23 -11.72 10.87
CA PHE A 177 14.83 -11.99 10.50
C PHE A 177 13.93 -11.98 11.74
N LYS A 178 14.31 -12.65 12.82
CA LYS A 178 13.53 -12.68 14.08
C LYS A 178 13.32 -11.30 14.68
N VAL A 179 14.37 -10.47 14.68
CA VAL A 179 14.28 -9.09 15.20
C VAL A 179 13.31 -8.26 14.35
N LEU A 180 13.42 -8.31 13.02
CA LEU A 180 12.53 -7.57 12.12
C LEU A 180 11.10 -8.09 12.19
N HIS A 181 10.90 -9.39 12.21
CA HIS A 181 9.61 -10.04 12.35
C HIS A 181 8.91 -9.62 13.66
N GLN A 182 9.64 -9.64 14.79
CA GLN A 182 9.09 -9.18 16.07
C GLN A 182 8.77 -7.67 16.07
N ALA A 183 9.57 -6.85 15.40
CA ALA A 183 9.32 -5.43 15.25
C ALA A 183 8.02 -5.16 14.46
N VAL A 184 7.82 -5.84 13.32
CA VAL A 184 6.58 -5.75 12.54
C VAL A 184 5.37 -6.19 13.37
N TYR A 185 5.49 -7.30 14.09
CA TYR A 185 4.42 -7.75 14.98
C TYR A 185 4.05 -6.67 16.01
N ASN A 186 5.02 -6.17 16.76
CA ASN A 186 4.78 -5.24 17.84
C ASN A 186 4.24 -3.89 17.37
N GLU A 187 4.83 -3.33 16.32
CA GLU A 187 4.47 -1.97 15.90
C GLU A 187 3.23 -1.95 15.00
N PHE A 188 3.09 -2.92 14.12
CA PHE A 188 1.98 -2.91 13.17
C PHE A 188 0.81 -3.80 13.62
N LEU A 189 1.02 -5.09 13.88
CA LEU A 189 -0.08 -6.00 14.22
C LEU A 189 -0.67 -5.72 15.59
N ALA A 190 0.19 -5.61 16.61
CA ALA A 190 -0.25 -5.42 17.98
C ALA A 190 -0.69 -3.98 18.30
N LYS A 191 -0.12 -2.97 17.65
CA LYS A 191 -0.45 -1.55 17.88
C LYS A 191 -1.24 -0.94 16.73
N GLY A 192 -0.72 -1.00 15.50
CA GLY A 192 -1.30 -0.32 14.33
C GLY A 192 -2.72 -0.78 14.02
N LEU A 193 -2.97 -2.09 13.98
CA LEU A 193 -4.31 -2.61 13.73
C LEU A 193 -5.31 -2.27 14.84
N LEU A 194 -4.86 -2.14 16.10
CA LEU A 194 -5.73 -1.70 17.21
C LEU A 194 -6.09 -0.21 17.06
N ILE A 195 -5.19 0.61 16.55
CA ILE A 195 -5.49 2.02 16.26
C ILE A 195 -6.61 2.10 15.22
N VAL A 196 -6.49 1.37 14.11
CA VAL A 196 -7.52 1.35 13.06
C VAL A 196 -8.85 0.83 13.61
N GLU A 197 -8.84 -0.25 14.38
CA GLU A 197 -10.04 -0.80 15.02
C GLU A 197 -10.72 0.21 15.95
N ARG A 198 -9.95 0.92 16.77
CA ARG A 198 -10.48 1.96 17.65
C ARG A 198 -11.14 3.09 16.87
N LEU A 199 -10.51 3.58 15.78
CA LEU A 199 -11.09 4.61 14.91
C LEU A 199 -12.41 4.14 14.27
N MET A 200 -12.48 2.88 13.82
CA MET A 200 -13.71 2.29 13.31
C MET A 200 -14.80 2.25 14.38
N ASN A 201 -14.48 1.83 15.60
CA ASN A 201 -15.42 1.80 16.71
C ASN A 201 -15.89 3.22 17.10
N GLU A 202 -14.99 4.21 17.14
CA GLU A 202 -15.36 5.61 17.38
C GLU A 202 -16.35 6.12 16.32
N SER A 203 -16.16 5.74 15.05
CA SER A 203 -17.11 6.06 13.98
C SER A 203 -18.47 5.38 14.18
N ILE A 204 -18.49 4.08 14.44
CA ILE A 204 -19.72 3.28 14.62
C ILE A 204 -20.56 3.82 15.79
N TYR A 205 -19.90 4.20 16.88
CA TYR A 205 -20.58 4.73 18.09
C TYR A 205 -20.73 6.25 18.08
N HIS A 206 -20.50 6.91 16.95
CA HIS A 206 -20.60 8.37 16.78
C HIS A 206 -19.77 9.15 17.81
N ARG A 207 -18.61 8.65 18.16
CA ARG A 207 -17.65 9.30 19.06
C ARG A 207 -16.64 10.14 18.28
N PRO A 208 -16.10 11.22 18.85
CA PRO A 208 -15.01 11.96 18.23
C PRO A 208 -13.78 11.06 18.08
N TYR A 209 -13.09 11.18 16.95
CA TYR A 209 -11.81 10.47 16.76
C TYR A 209 -10.76 11.02 17.72
N TYR A 210 -10.04 10.12 18.37
CA TYR A 210 -8.96 10.47 19.30
C TYR A 210 -7.66 10.87 18.60
N LEU A 211 -7.53 10.56 17.29
CA LEU A 211 -6.41 10.96 16.44
C LEU A 211 -6.89 11.91 15.32
N THR A 212 -5.95 12.74 14.88
CA THR A 212 -6.09 13.51 13.64
C THR A 212 -5.60 12.70 12.44
N GLY A 213 -5.96 13.13 11.22
CA GLY A 213 -5.43 12.50 9.99
C GLY A 213 -3.89 12.52 9.93
N THR A 214 -3.24 13.59 10.39
CA THR A 214 -1.78 13.70 10.45
C THR A 214 -1.18 12.66 11.41
N GLN A 215 -1.72 12.53 12.60
CA GLN A 215 -1.25 11.55 13.59
C GLN A 215 -1.47 10.09 13.15
N LEU A 216 -2.41 9.84 12.24
CA LEU A 216 -2.62 8.50 11.70
C LEU A 216 -1.56 8.13 10.64
N THR A 217 -0.87 9.11 10.06
CA THR A 217 0.17 8.90 9.05
C THR A 217 1.59 8.84 9.63
N GLU A 218 1.78 9.24 10.87
CA GLU A 218 3.02 9.12 11.64
C GLU A 218 3.14 7.76 12.33
#